data_8ec7d5fa1ac814fd9ad9aefcf6f0417a
#
_entry.id   8ec7d5fa1ac814fd9ad9aefcf6f0417a
#
_cell.length_a   1.000
_cell.length_b   1.000
_cell.length_c   1.000
_cell.angle_alpha   90.00
_cell.angle_beta   90.00
_cell.angle_gamma   90.00
#
_symmetry.space_group_name_H-M   'P 1'
#
loop_
_entity.id
_entity.type
_entity.pdbx_description
1 polymer ?
#
loop_
_entity_poly.entity_id
_entity_poly.type
_entity_poly.pdbx_seq_one_letter_code
_entity_poly.pdbx_strand_id
1 'polypeptide(L)'
;DFQRYRGWKSQPGERANLRANGRYISCGTLPKLVVADNPKKVYIVKGGTKCKPDYYKVMLFIASCKKNNHLCQGDFHFYKQHSKAEYKVKAGDTHESIARFFKVPVIRVKRAAATLKPGRVIVFKAEFFSHKRGWATGPLVVGAKGKLIRDPRKISRDYPGLKYDKYCSSFCVKNKGIKVGHTHPKIRK
;
A
#
# COMPACT_ATOMS: atom_id res chain seq x y z
N ASP A 1 -6.25 -10.29 10.38
CA ASP A 1 -5.72 -10.06 11.74
C ASP A 1 -6.42 -8.95 12.51
N PHE A 2 -7.24 -8.15 11.87
CA PHE A 2 -8.01 -7.07 12.51
C PHE A 2 -8.95 -7.57 13.61
N GLN A 3 -9.62 -8.69 13.40
CA GLN A 3 -10.55 -9.28 14.38
C GLN A 3 -9.86 -9.82 15.65
N ARG A 4 -8.58 -10.19 15.57
CA ARG A 4 -7.82 -10.73 16.72
C ARG A 4 -7.50 -9.67 17.78
N TYR A 5 -7.52 -8.38 17.43
CA TYR A 5 -7.12 -7.29 18.31
C TYR A 5 -8.26 -6.35 18.72
N ARG A 6 -9.50 -6.84 18.81
CA ARG A 6 -10.67 -6.07 19.25
C ARG A 6 -10.84 -4.72 18.50
N GLY A 7 -10.61 -4.72 17.18
CA GLY A 7 -10.84 -3.55 16.37
C GLY A 7 -9.71 -2.52 16.29
N TRP A 8 -8.57 -2.74 16.94
CA TRP A 8 -7.43 -1.82 16.86
C TRP A 8 -6.58 -2.09 15.61
N LYS A 9 -6.28 -1.05 14.85
CA LYS A 9 -5.29 -1.14 13.77
C LYS A 9 -3.90 -1.23 14.37
N SER A 10 -3.12 -2.23 13.95
CA SER A 10 -1.69 -2.27 14.26
C SER A 10 -0.99 -1.03 13.70
N GLN A 11 -0.22 -0.37 14.56
CA GLN A 11 0.54 0.82 14.21
C GLN A 11 2.04 0.49 14.05
N PRO A 12 2.77 1.23 13.17
CA PRO A 12 4.22 1.08 13.08
C PRO A 12 4.92 1.29 14.44
N GLY A 13 5.83 0.40 14.77
CA GLY A 13 6.57 0.40 16.04
C GLY A 13 5.96 -0.45 17.14
N GLU A 14 4.71 -0.88 17.02
CA GLU A 14 4.05 -1.66 18.06
C GLU A 14 4.72 -3.02 18.28
N ARG A 15 5.14 -3.66 17.19
CA ARG A 15 5.80 -4.95 17.31
C ARG A 15 7.18 -4.84 17.96
N ALA A 16 7.89 -3.76 17.73
CA ALA A 16 9.17 -3.45 18.36
C ALA A 16 9.01 -2.93 19.81
N ASN A 17 7.77 -2.86 20.31
CA ASN A 17 7.43 -2.25 21.60
C ASN A 17 7.86 -0.76 21.72
N LEU A 18 7.95 -0.09 20.58
CA LEU A 18 8.19 1.34 20.48
C LEU A 18 6.83 2.03 20.48
N ARG A 19 6.32 2.40 21.65
CA ARG A 19 5.07 3.16 21.75
C ARG A 19 5.26 4.53 21.10
N ALA A 20 4.46 4.77 20.12
CA ALA A 20 4.34 6.08 19.55
C ALA A 20 3.40 6.92 20.43
N ASN A 21 3.94 7.83 21.19
CA ASN A 21 3.15 8.92 21.78
C ASN A 21 2.53 9.71 20.62
N GLY A 22 1.29 10.18 20.71
CA GLY A 22 0.48 10.74 19.61
C GLY A 22 1.08 11.80 18.67
N ARG A 23 2.35 12.15 18.83
CA ARG A 23 3.14 13.05 17.98
C ARG A 23 4.06 12.33 16.98
N TYR A 24 3.96 11.02 16.81
CA TYR A 24 4.90 10.21 16.03
C TYR A 24 4.65 10.19 14.52
N ILE A 25 3.52 10.72 14.03
CA ILE A 25 3.23 10.77 12.60
C ILE A 25 4.08 11.85 11.93
N SER A 26 5.34 11.54 11.76
CA SER A 26 6.29 12.38 11.04
C SER A 26 7.15 11.56 10.10
N CYS A 27 7.67 12.21 9.05
CA CYS A 27 8.63 11.56 8.15
C CYS A 27 9.98 11.25 8.83
N GLY A 28 10.30 11.87 9.94
CA GLY A 28 11.51 11.60 10.72
C GLY A 28 11.38 10.34 11.58
N THR A 29 10.19 10.05 12.08
CA THR A 29 9.97 9.00 13.08
C THR A 29 9.36 7.74 12.44
N LEU A 30 8.29 7.90 11.66
CA LEU A 30 7.48 6.78 11.17
C LEU A 30 8.27 5.76 10.34
N PRO A 31 9.19 6.15 9.42
CA PRO A 31 10.01 5.19 8.70
C PRO A 31 10.88 4.30 9.58
N LYS A 32 11.42 4.84 10.68
CA LYS A 32 12.24 4.09 11.63
C LYS A 32 11.41 3.05 12.37
N LEU A 33 10.19 3.39 12.76
CA LEU A 33 9.24 2.49 13.42
C LEU A 33 8.84 1.32 12.50
N VAL A 34 8.59 1.60 11.21
CA VAL A 34 8.28 0.56 10.20
C VAL A 34 9.42 -0.46 10.09
N VAL A 35 10.67 -0.01 10.06
CA VAL A 35 11.84 -0.89 10.00
C VAL A 35 12.02 -1.67 11.31
N ALA A 36 11.84 -1.01 12.45
CA ALA A 36 12.00 -1.63 13.77
C ALA A 36 11.07 -2.83 13.99
N ASP A 37 9.86 -2.80 13.44
CA ASP A 37 8.92 -3.93 13.53
C ASP A 37 9.42 -5.21 12.84
N ASN A 38 10.27 -5.07 11.81
CA ASN A 38 10.81 -6.20 11.04
C ASN A 38 12.25 -5.91 10.55
N PRO A 39 13.25 -5.77 11.44
CA PRO A 39 14.55 -5.16 11.13
C PRO A 39 15.37 -5.91 10.06
N LYS A 40 15.20 -7.23 9.93
CA LYS A 40 15.92 -8.04 8.90
C LYS A 40 15.10 -8.24 7.61
N LYS A 41 13.88 -7.73 7.56
CA LYS A 41 12.92 -7.99 6.48
C LYS A 41 12.37 -6.73 5.82
N VAL A 42 12.64 -5.58 6.43
CA VAL A 42 12.25 -4.26 5.91
C VAL A 42 13.45 -3.34 6.00
N TYR A 43 13.75 -2.65 4.90
CA TYR A 43 14.81 -1.62 4.88
C TYR A 43 14.42 -0.45 4.00
N ILE A 44 14.92 0.73 4.36
CA ILE A 44 14.65 1.99 3.65
C ILE A 44 15.49 2.04 2.37
N VAL A 45 14.90 2.55 1.29
CA VAL A 45 15.56 2.79 0.01
C VAL A 45 15.16 4.14 -0.58
N LYS A 46 15.95 4.68 -1.49
CA LYS A 46 15.55 5.82 -2.32
C LYS A 46 14.37 5.45 -3.20
N GLY A 47 13.47 6.39 -3.49
CA GLY A 47 12.19 6.13 -4.17
C GLY A 47 12.28 5.42 -5.53
N GLY A 48 13.37 5.61 -6.27
CA GLY A 48 13.62 4.96 -7.57
C GLY A 48 14.30 3.58 -7.49
N THR A 49 14.91 3.22 -6.35
CA THR A 49 15.70 1.99 -6.19
C THR A 49 14.83 0.75 -6.39
N LYS A 50 15.28 -0.21 -7.19
CA LYS A 50 14.64 -1.53 -7.28
C LYS A 50 14.94 -2.34 -6.02
N CYS A 51 13.95 -3.08 -5.53
CA CYS A 51 14.16 -4.03 -4.45
C CYS A 51 14.86 -5.30 -4.95
N LYS A 52 15.57 -5.96 -4.04
CA LYS A 52 16.17 -7.29 -4.29
C LYS A 52 15.08 -8.30 -4.66
N PRO A 53 15.42 -9.43 -5.30
CA PRO A 53 14.51 -10.58 -5.42
C PRO A 53 13.87 -10.89 -4.06
N ASP A 54 12.65 -11.40 -4.06
CA ASP A 54 11.83 -11.70 -2.88
C ASP A 54 11.41 -10.50 -2.03
N TYR A 55 11.63 -9.27 -2.51
CA TYR A 55 11.13 -8.06 -1.87
C TYR A 55 10.22 -7.28 -2.83
N TYR A 56 9.20 -6.63 -2.27
CA TYR A 56 8.37 -5.66 -2.97
C TYR A 56 8.56 -4.26 -2.37
N LYS A 57 8.29 -3.25 -3.17
CA LYS A 57 8.37 -1.85 -2.72
C LYS A 57 7.10 -1.43 -2.01
N VAL A 58 7.29 -0.68 -0.93
CA VAL A 58 6.23 0.05 -0.25
C VAL A 58 6.63 1.53 -0.20
N MET A 59 5.70 2.43 -0.45
CA MET A 59 5.88 3.87 -0.29
C MET A 59 4.99 4.41 0.80
N LEU A 60 5.55 5.27 1.64
CA LEU A 60 4.89 5.93 2.77
C LEU A 60 4.65 7.40 2.48
N PHE A 61 3.42 7.82 2.71
CA PHE A 61 3.00 9.22 2.68
C PHE A 61 2.32 9.57 4.00
N ILE A 62 2.36 10.85 4.37
CA ILE A 62 1.60 11.38 5.48
C ILE A 62 0.68 12.50 5.01
N ALA A 63 -0.45 12.64 5.69
CA ALA A 63 -1.31 13.80 5.63
C ALA A 63 -0.82 14.80 6.67
N SER A 64 -0.30 15.95 6.23
CA SER A 64 0.16 17.00 7.12
C SER A 64 -1.05 17.74 7.71
N CYS A 65 -1.02 17.96 9.01
CA CYS A 65 -1.97 18.86 9.66
C CYS A 65 -1.74 20.30 9.21
N LYS A 66 -2.80 21.06 8.94
CA LYS A 66 -2.70 22.50 8.78
C LYS A 66 -2.24 23.12 10.10
N LYS A 67 -1.35 24.12 10.06
CA LYS A 67 -0.73 24.74 11.24
C LYS A 67 -1.70 25.16 12.35
N ASN A 68 -2.95 25.47 12.02
CA ASN A 68 -3.95 26.00 12.96
C ASN A 68 -5.05 24.97 13.30
N ASN A 69 -4.87 23.69 12.97
CA ASN A 69 -5.85 22.66 13.32
C ASN A 69 -5.32 21.79 14.47
N HIS A 70 -5.56 22.22 15.70
CA HIS A 70 -5.16 21.54 16.94
C HIS A 70 -5.80 20.15 17.11
N LEU A 71 -6.91 19.88 16.41
CA LEU A 71 -7.61 18.58 16.43
C LEU A 71 -7.07 17.59 15.39
N CYS A 72 -6.22 18.04 14.48
CA CYS A 72 -5.63 17.17 13.46
C CYS A 72 -4.50 16.33 14.07
N GLN A 73 -4.74 15.03 14.20
CA GLN A 73 -3.72 14.08 14.66
C GLN A 73 -2.77 13.62 13.55
N GLY A 74 -2.98 14.08 12.32
CA GLY A 74 -2.31 13.57 11.13
C GLY A 74 -2.77 12.14 10.78
N ASP A 75 -2.35 11.65 9.64
CA ASP A 75 -2.54 10.26 9.24
C ASP A 75 -1.42 9.84 8.30
N PHE A 76 -1.23 8.54 8.10
CA PHE A 76 -0.26 7.98 7.18
C PHE A 76 -0.88 6.96 6.25
N HIS A 77 -0.25 6.79 5.08
CA HIS A 77 -0.76 5.93 4.04
C HIS A 77 0.35 5.18 3.33
N PHE A 78 0.12 3.88 3.13
CA PHE A 78 1.04 3.00 2.44
C PHE A 78 0.52 2.63 1.05
N TYR A 79 1.45 2.60 0.09
CA TYR A 79 1.26 2.08 -1.26
C TYR A 79 2.17 0.87 -1.46
N LYS A 80 1.60 -0.27 -1.83
CA LYS A 80 2.31 -1.52 -2.09
C LYS A 80 2.50 -1.72 -3.59
N GLN A 81 3.73 -1.99 -4.03
CA GLN A 81 4.04 -2.35 -5.42
C GLN A 81 3.65 -3.79 -5.71
N HIS A 82 3.13 -4.01 -6.92
CA HIS A 82 2.85 -5.31 -7.51
C HIS A 82 3.62 -5.47 -8.81
N SER A 83 4.05 -6.69 -9.11
CA SER A 83 4.69 -7.10 -10.38
C SER A 83 3.75 -7.91 -11.27
N LYS A 84 2.61 -8.34 -10.72
CA LYS A 84 1.56 -9.09 -11.41
C LYS A 84 0.21 -8.50 -11.08
N ALA A 85 -0.68 -8.48 -12.06
CA ALA A 85 -2.09 -8.17 -11.88
C ALA A 85 -2.86 -9.49 -11.77
N GLU A 86 -3.72 -9.57 -10.76
CA GLU A 86 -4.80 -10.54 -10.66
C GLU A 86 -6.09 -9.77 -10.95
N TYR A 87 -6.68 -10.03 -12.11
CA TYR A 87 -7.81 -9.24 -12.59
C TYR A 87 -9.02 -10.14 -12.83
N LYS A 88 -10.12 -9.83 -12.16
CA LYS A 88 -11.41 -10.48 -12.39
C LYS A 88 -12.09 -9.83 -13.59
N VAL A 89 -12.23 -10.57 -14.66
CA VAL A 89 -12.85 -10.14 -15.92
C VAL A 89 -14.30 -9.71 -15.66
N LYS A 90 -14.66 -8.56 -16.19
CA LYS A 90 -16.01 -8.00 -16.12
C LYS A 90 -16.74 -8.22 -17.45
N ALA A 91 -18.08 -8.13 -17.43
CA ALA A 91 -18.85 -8.08 -18.65
C ALA A 91 -18.42 -6.84 -19.49
N GLY A 92 -18.27 -7.04 -20.80
CA GLY A 92 -17.81 -5.99 -21.72
C GLY A 92 -16.31 -5.76 -21.77
N ASP A 93 -15.50 -6.46 -20.95
CA ASP A 93 -14.04 -6.38 -21.07
C ASP A 93 -13.53 -6.97 -22.37
N THR A 94 -12.56 -6.28 -22.98
CA THR A 94 -11.75 -6.79 -24.09
C THR A 94 -10.30 -6.90 -23.64
N HIS A 95 -9.48 -7.66 -24.37
CA HIS A 95 -8.02 -7.71 -24.11
C HIS A 95 -7.39 -6.33 -24.19
N GLU A 96 -7.88 -5.51 -25.12
CA GLU A 96 -7.42 -4.15 -25.38
C GLU A 96 -7.81 -3.22 -24.21
N SER A 97 -9.04 -3.31 -23.69
CA SER A 97 -9.50 -2.48 -22.56
C SER A 97 -8.70 -2.78 -21.29
N ILE A 98 -8.48 -4.06 -20.98
CA ILE A 98 -7.67 -4.49 -19.83
C ILE A 98 -6.21 -4.06 -20.00
N ALA A 99 -5.63 -4.27 -21.19
CA ALA A 99 -4.25 -3.89 -21.48
C ALA A 99 -4.05 -2.37 -21.38
N ARG A 100 -4.99 -1.56 -21.87
CA ARG A 100 -4.99 -0.10 -21.75
C ARG A 100 -5.07 0.34 -20.30
N PHE A 101 -5.95 -0.25 -19.51
CA PHE A 101 -6.06 0.06 -18.09
C PHE A 101 -4.74 -0.19 -17.34
N PHE A 102 -4.14 -1.37 -17.51
CA PHE A 102 -2.87 -1.71 -16.86
C PHE A 102 -1.64 -1.15 -17.56
N LYS A 103 -1.80 -0.49 -18.71
CA LYS A 103 -0.71 0.06 -19.54
C LYS A 103 0.35 -1.00 -19.87
N VAL A 104 -0.11 -2.15 -20.34
CA VAL A 104 0.72 -3.28 -20.80
C VAL A 104 0.41 -3.60 -22.26
N PRO A 105 1.33 -4.26 -23.00
CA PRO A 105 1.03 -4.77 -24.33
C PRO A 105 -0.15 -5.75 -24.32
N VAL A 106 -1.05 -5.64 -25.28
CA VAL A 106 -2.26 -6.50 -25.42
C VAL A 106 -1.91 -7.98 -25.42
N ILE A 107 -0.83 -8.36 -26.12
CA ILE A 107 -0.34 -9.74 -26.18
C ILE A 107 -0.09 -10.35 -24.79
N ARG A 108 0.22 -9.53 -23.79
CA ARG A 108 0.45 -9.99 -22.41
C ARG A 108 -0.86 -10.43 -21.74
N VAL A 109 -1.96 -9.76 -22.03
CA VAL A 109 -3.30 -10.13 -21.56
C VAL A 109 -3.82 -11.35 -22.35
N LYS A 110 -3.63 -11.37 -23.68
CA LYS A 110 -3.97 -12.52 -24.55
C LYS A 110 -3.28 -13.81 -24.13
N ARG A 111 -1.99 -13.74 -23.76
CA ARG A 111 -1.24 -14.90 -23.23
C ARG A 111 -1.76 -15.38 -21.87
N ALA A 112 -2.34 -14.52 -21.05
CA ALA A 112 -2.94 -14.91 -19.77
C ALA A 112 -4.29 -15.62 -19.96
N ALA A 113 -5.04 -15.24 -20.98
CA ALA A 113 -6.30 -15.89 -21.38
C ALA A 113 -6.60 -15.59 -22.84
N ALA A 114 -6.65 -16.61 -23.69
CA ALA A 114 -7.02 -16.45 -25.10
C ALA A 114 -8.48 -15.97 -25.22
N THR A 115 -9.36 -16.43 -24.33
CA THR A 115 -10.77 -16.05 -24.27
C THR A 115 -11.07 -15.45 -22.90
N LEU A 116 -11.72 -14.28 -22.89
CA LEU A 116 -12.19 -13.63 -21.68
C LEU A 116 -13.60 -14.09 -21.34
N LYS A 117 -13.76 -14.64 -20.13
CA LYS A 117 -15.09 -14.99 -19.59
C LYS A 117 -15.34 -14.12 -18.34
N PRO A 118 -16.48 -13.40 -18.25
CA PRO A 118 -16.85 -12.64 -17.06
C PRO A 118 -16.78 -13.51 -15.80
N GLY A 119 -16.24 -12.93 -14.73
CA GLY A 119 -16.02 -13.64 -13.46
C GLY A 119 -14.70 -14.41 -13.36
N ARG A 120 -14.07 -14.78 -14.48
CA ARG A 120 -12.76 -15.45 -14.48
C ARG A 120 -11.67 -14.51 -13.98
N VAL A 121 -10.76 -15.03 -13.16
CA VAL A 121 -9.54 -14.31 -12.76
C VAL A 121 -8.43 -14.66 -13.73
N ILE A 122 -7.79 -13.62 -14.28
CA ILE A 122 -6.60 -13.75 -15.13
C ILE A 122 -5.40 -13.13 -14.44
N VAL A 123 -4.23 -13.72 -14.64
CA VAL A 123 -2.98 -13.26 -14.02
C VAL A 123 -1.97 -12.94 -15.10
N PHE A 124 -1.42 -11.73 -15.08
CA PHE A 124 -0.41 -11.30 -16.04
C PHE A 124 0.60 -10.32 -15.42
N LYS A 125 1.78 -10.24 -16.01
CA LYS A 125 2.84 -9.32 -15.57
C LYS A 125 2.42 -7.88 -15.80
N ALA A 126 2.31 -7.10 -14.71
CA ALA A 126 2.03 -5.67 -14.74
C ALA A 126 2.62 -5.00 -13.49
N GLU A 127 3.23 -3.85 -13.66
CA GLU A 127 3.79 -3.09 -12.54
C GLU A 127 2.85 -1.93 -12.17
N PHE A 128 2.37 -1.95 -10.95
CA PHE A 128 1.49 -0.92 -10.40
C PHE A 128 1.56 -0.94 -8.88
N PHE A 129 0.88 0.02 -8.26
CA PHE A 129 0.73 0.07 -6.80
C PHE A 129 -0.73 -0.08 -6.41
N SER A 130 -0.95 -0.69 -5.26
CA SER A 130 -2.25 -0.69 -4.58
C SER A 130 -2.16 0.02 -3.24
N HIS A 131 -3.31 0.43 -2.75
CA HIS A 131 -3.49 0.98 -1.42
C HIS A 131 -4.86 0.62 -0.86
N LYS A 132 -5.10 0.90 0.43
CA LYS A 132 -6.40 0.74 1.06
C LYS A 132 -6.79 2.03 1.77
N ARG A 133 -7.94 2.59 1.44
CA ARG A 133 -8.46 3.79 2.11
C ARG A 133 -9.12 3.42 3.43
N GLY A 134 -8.34 3.44 4.52
CA GLY A 134 -8.87 3.21 5.85
C GLY A 134 -9.72 1.94 5.95
N TRP A 135 -10.90 2.08 6.55
CA TRP A 135 -11.89 1.02 6.77
C TRP A 135 -12.89 0.87 5.63
N ALA A 136 -13.08 1.95 4.87
CA ALA A 136 -14.19 2.09 3.93
C ALA A 136 -14.01 1.29 2.63
N THR A 137 -12.80 0.84 2.29
CA THR A 137 -12.55 0.18 1.00
C THR A 137 -11.69 -1.07 1.15
N GLY A 138 -11.85 -1.99 0.19
CA GLY A 138 -10.85 -3.01 -0.11
C GLY A 138 -9.59 -2.40 -0.77
N PRO A 139 -8.65 -3.24 -1.24
CA PRO A 139 -7.49 -2.78 -1.98
C PRO A 139 -7.90 -2.07 -3.27
N LEU A 140 -7.37 -0.87 -3.47
CA LEU A 140 -7.57 -0.05 -4.67
C LEU A 140 -6.26 0.04 -5.45
N VAL A 141 -6.36 0.02 -6.77
CA VAL A 141 -5.21 0.17 -7.70
C VAL A 141 -5.21 1.54 -8.40
N VAL A 142 -6.15 2.40 -8.04
CA VAL A 142 -6.34 3.73 -8.63
C VAL A 142 -6.16 4.82 -7.57
N GLY A 143 -5.63 5.97 -7.98
CA GLY A 143 -5.52 7.16 -7.14
C GLY A 143 -6.86 7.92 -7.02
N ALA A 144 -6.85 9.08 -6.35
CA ALA A 144 -8.05 9.88 -6.08
C ALA A 144 -8.82 10.32 -7.34
N LYS A 145 -8.15 10.42 -8.49
CA LYS A 145 -8.76 10.76 -9.79
C LYS A 145 -9.03 9.52 -10.67
N GLY A 146 -9.15 8.32 -10.09
CA GLY A 146 -9.47 7.08 -10.83
C GLY A 146 -8.38 6.53 -11.75
N LYS A 147 -7.18 7.14 -11.80
CA LYS A 147 -6.08 6.69 -12.66
C LYS A 147 -5.27 5.59 -11.98
N LEU A 148 -4.86 4.54 -12.74
CA LEU A 148 -3.98 3.48 -12.28
C LEU A 148 -2.69 4.04 -11.66
N ILE A 149 -2.32 3.52 -10.50
CA ILE A 149 -1.15 3.98 -9.75
C ILE A 149 0.11 3.28 -10.26
N ARG A 150 0.87 3.95 -11.14
CA ARG A 150 2.20 3.49 -11.60
C ARG A 150 3.32 4.01 -10.71
N ASP A 151 3.16 5.21 -10.21
CA ASP A 151 4.05 5.84 -9.23
C ASP A 151 3.20 6.67 -8.26
N PRO A 152 3.11 6.28 -6.99
CA PRO A 152 2.33 7.01 -6.00
C PRO A 152 2.73 8.48 -5.84
N ARG A 153 3.97 8.87 -6.17
CA ARG A 153 4.45 10.25 -6.08
C ARG A 153 3.85 11.16 -7.18
N LYS A 154 3.39 10.54 -8.30
CA LYS A 154 2.91 11.25 -9.50
C LYS A 154 1.39 11.25 -9.66
N ILE A 155 0.65 10.72 -8.68
CA ILE A 155 -0.81 10.66 -8.73
C ILE A 155 -1.43 11.64 -7.73
N SER A 156 -2.71 11.95 -7.94
CA SER A 156 -3.50 12.65 -6.92
C SER A 156 -3.74 11.74 -5.72
N ARG A 157 -3.44 12.25 -4.53
CA ARG A 157 -3.69 11.63 -3.23
C ARG A 157 -4.62 12.48 -2.37
N ASP A 158 -5.39 13.34 -3.04
CA ASP A 158 -6.36 14.25 -2.43
C ASP A 158 -7.70 13.52 -2.32
N TYR A 159 -7.90 12.84 -1.21
CA TYR A 159 -9.13 12.14 -0.91
C TYR A 159 -10.04 12.99 -0.03
N PRO A 160 -11.37 12.80 -0.07
CA PRO A 160 -12.27 13.51 0.82
C PRO A 160 -11.82 13.40 2.28
N GLY A 161 -11.60 14.55 2.93
CA GLY A 161 -11.17 14.65 4.32
C GLY A 161 -9.68 14.49 4.60
N LEU A 162 -8.89 13.87 3.71
CA LEU A 162 -7.47 13.60 3.93
C LEU A 162 -6.64 13.75 2.66
N LYS A 163 -5.62 14.60 2.73
CA LYS A 163 -4.65 14.80 1.66
C LYS A 163 -3.29 14.27 2.08
N TYR A 164 -2.87 13.14 1.52
CA TYR A 164 -1.55 12.55 1.78
C TYR A 164 -0.49 13.17 0.87
N ASP A 165 -0.18 14.43 1.09
CA ASP A 165 0.67 15.25 0.22
C ASP A 165 2.17 15.03 0.44
N LYS A 166 2.59 14.67 1.65
CA LYS A 166 4.00 14.53 1.99
C LYS A 166 4.52 13.09 1.81
N TYR A 167 5.36 12.89 0.80
CA TYR A 167 6.13 11.65 0.67
C TYR A 167 7.21 11.57 1.73
N CYS A 168 7.30 10.45 2.45
CA CYS A 168 8.26 10.24 3.53
C CYS A 168 9.40 9.30 3.14
N SER A 169 9.06 8.13 2.61
CA SER A 169 10.07 7.08 2.39
C SER A 169 9.58 6.00 1.45
N SER A 170 10.53 5.26 0.89
CA SER A 170 10.30 3.96 0.27
C SER A 170 10.98 2.87 1.08
N PHE A 171 10.37 1.70 1.10
CA PHE A 171 10.89 0.51 1.74
C PHE A 171 10.93 -0.64 0.74
N CYS A 172 11.89 -1.54 0.93
CA CYS A 172 11.83 -2.88 0.40
C CYS A 172 11.39 -3.81 1.53
N VAL A 173 10.31 -4.54 1.28
CA VAL A 173 9.64 -5.41 2.25
C VAL A 173 9.69 -6.84 1.74
N LYS A 174 10.17 -7.78 2.55
CA LYS A 174 10.28 -9.19 2.19
C LYS A 174 8.90 -9.80 1.91
N ASN A 175 8.78 -10.63 0.87
CA ASN A 175 7.50 -11.20 0.44
C ASN A 175 6.84 -12.10 1.50
N LYS A 176 7.64 -12.72 2.38
CA LYS A 176 7.15 -13.67 3.40
C LYS A 176 7.70 -13.34 4.78
N GLY A 177 6.93 -13.73 5.79
CA GLY A 177 7.35 -13.69 7.18
C GLY A 177 7.39 -12.30 7.80
N ILE A 178 6.73 -11.31 7.21
CA ILE A 178 6.44 -10.02 7.84
C ILE A 178 5.46 -10.26 8.98
N LYS A 179 5.75 -9.66 10.09
CA LYS A 179 4.91 -9.72 11.28
C LYS A 179 4.37 -8.33 11.58
N VAL A 180 3.08 -8.23 11.87
CA VAL A 180 2.39 -7.00 12.28
C VAL A 180 1.66 -7.23 13.59
N GLY A 181 1.40 -6.17 14.34
CA GLY A 181 0.73 -6.23 15.63
C GLY A 181 1.68 -6.34 16.82
N HIS A 182 1.10 -6.41 18.00
CA HIS A 182 1.84 -6.45 19.26
C HIS A 182 2.64 -7.74 19.44
N THR A 183 3.78 -7.65 20.12
CA THR A 183 4.57 -8.80 20.57
C THR A 183 3.97 -9.44 21.84
N HIS A 184 3.17 -8.67 22.60
CA HIS A 184 2.61 -9.15 23.85
C HIS A 184 1.30 -9.91 23.63
N PRO A 185 1.22 -11.20 24.05
CA PRO A 185 -0.02 -11.98 23.99
C PRO A 185 -1.08 -11.56 25.02
N LYS A 186 -0.81 -10.54 25.83
CA LYS A 186 -1.67 -10.18 26.97
C LYS A 186 -2.10 -8.73 26.94
N ILE A 187 -3.14 -8.42 26.16
CA ILE A 187 -4.22 -7.63 26.69
C ILE A 187 -5.43 -8.56 26.69
N ARG A 188 -5.42 -9.48 27.63
CA ARG A 188 -6.65 -10.09 28.15
C ARG A 188 -7.27 -9.02 29.04
N LYS A 189 -8.39 -8.60 28.66
CA LYS A 189 -9.60 -8.06 29.33
C LYS A 189 -10.12 -6.85 28.62
#